data_1aeb6821ffa90c3cd510c2edca167888
#
_entry.id   1aeb6821ffa90c3cd510c2edca167888
#
_cell.length_a   1.000
_cell.length_b   1.000
_cell.length_c   1.000
_cell.angle_alpha   90.00
_cell.angle_beta   90.00
_cell.angle_gamma   90.00
#
_symmetry.space_group_name_H-M   'P 1'
#
loop_
_entity.id
_entity.type
_entity.pdbx_description
1 polymer ?
#
loop_
_entity_poly.entity_id
_entity_poly.type
_entity_poly.pdbx_seq_one_letter_code
_entity_poly.pdbx_strand_id
1 'polypeptide(L)'
;MKRIRIGILGLFLLVPGFLFAQGRDVPEDLFILSSHTASSEWAQQMLAPIAQMRSLRPDLNITLEHLQLLSHKSVGALQHSVDSILASRPLPPRMVMLLGGSAFNYAETVQERWPDIPMLLVGEQDYYCDIDYTLNGPGDPNARRIFISSLRPRGFNVSLIVAPPMIRHTLEMIAQVQPHLKKLYFVAGDNYMSKEQQWRVEEYMQLQYPEIEYHVIHSATTSTDRLLSILEAESGPEMAVYFSSWLVRDGYLETVSTRHNTVSLIESIAPVYTMFASDMEKHPNLMGYYSYPIEEYNMALRQYILDVLDMGIRPSSQPFLYLQTGHPTLNYRAMRLYGLATSLIPENAEVLNRPTSFWQLYKRQVMIFGLLFFVGLMGFIILTLVRSMRRMQKARDLAENANQMKSAFIQNMSHEVRTPLNSIIGFSQLLGMPDGTLSPEEKEEYMGYVLNNSHLLTMMINDMISLSDMENGRYAVELGPTDLNEMTLQSIKAVENRLPGGSRIVLQPGIDEDSRYITDGMRVQQILINFLTNACKNSTGGDIVLTSSLVEHPGYITFSVSDTGPGIPADKAESIFDRFVKLDSNKQGAGLGLSICRMMAESLGGKVWLDTHYTEGARFVLIIPRKES
;
A
#
# COMPACT_ATOMS: atom_id res chain seq x y z
N MET A 1 -5.91 11.77 -7.97
CA MET A 1 -6.18 13.04 -8.67
C MET A 1 -7.63 12.99 -9.11
N LYS A 2 -8.50 13.69 -8.42
CA LYS A 2 -9.87 13.90 -8.87
C LYS A 2 -9.80 14.73 -10.15
N ARG A 3 -10.20 14.15 -11.28
CA ARG A 3 -10.56 14.96 -12.44
C ARG A 3 -11.79 15.75 -12.03
N ILE A 4 -11.61 17.03 -11.81
CA ILE A 4 -12.68 18.00 -11.68
C ILE A 4 -13.31 18.06 -13.07
N ARG A 5 -14.42 17.32 -13.25
CA ARG A 5 -15.37 17.62 -14.33
C ARG A 5 -16.07 18.90 -13.89
N ILE A 6 -15.58 20.00 -14.38
CA ILE A 6 -16.28 21.28 -14.30
C ILE A 6 -17.52 21.13 -15.16
N GLY A 7 -18.66 20.97 -14.50
CA GLY A 7 -19.96 21.04 -15.14
C GLY A 7 -20.13 22.44 -15.76
N ILE A 8 -20.04 22.54 -17.07
CA ILE A 8 -20.36 23.75 -17.83
C ILE A 8 -21.89 23.82 -18.03
N LEU A 9 -22.65 23.66 -16.97
CA LEU A 9 -24.13 23.73 -17.05
C LEU A 9 -24.74 24.88 -16.21
N GLY A 10 -23.93 25.84 -15.81
CA GLY A 10 -24.44 26.93 -14.93
C GLY A 10 -24.44 28.35 -15.52
N LEU A 11 -24.04 28.55 -16.76
CA LEU A 11 -23.79 29.93 -17.24
C LEU A 11 -24.80 30.48 -18.25
N PHE A 12 -25.88 29.76 -18.52
CA PHE A 12 -26.91 30.24 -19.46
C PHE A 12 -28.16 30.85 -18.82
N LEU A 13 -28.28 30.93 -17.50
CA LEU A 13 -29.52 31.32 -16.83
C LEU A 13 -29.53 32.70 -16.16
N LEU A 14 -28.55 33.56 -16.38
CA LEU A 14 -28.57 34.91 -15.79
C LEU A 14 -27.94 35.97 -16.70
N VAL A 15 -28.54 36.21 -17.85
CA VAL A 15 -28.48 37.54 -18.47
C VAL A 15 -29.80 37.84 -19.19
N PRO A 16 -30.86 38.22 -18.48
CA PRO A 16 -31.92 38.98 -19.10
C PRO A 16 -31.50 40.46 -19.07
N GLY A 17 -31.28 41.05 -20.22
CA GLY A 17 -31.51 42.49 -20.32
C GLY A 17 -30.34 43.44 -20.42
N PHE A 18 -29.11 43.02 -20.84
CA PHE A 18 -28.09 44.01 -21.18
C PHE A 18 -27.38 43.71 -22.50
N LEU A 19 -28.16 43.75 -23.57
CA LEU A 19 -27.62 43.80 -24.95
C LEU A 19 -28.48 44.71 -25.84
N PHE A 20 -28.82 45.85 -25.31
CA PHE A 20 -29.30 46.95 -26.13
C PHE A 20 -28.36 48.14 -25.93
N ALA A 21 -27.59 48.42 -26.94
CA ALA A 21 -26.77 49.60 -27.22
C ALA A 21 -25.29 49.34 -27.29
N GLN A 22 -24.86 48.57 -28.27
CA GLN A 22 -23.55 48.84 -28.91
C GLN A 22 -23.77 48.83 -30.42
N GLY A 23 -23.49 49.96 -31.02
CA GLY A 23 -23.29 50.32 -32.40
C GLY A 23 -23.84 49.38 -33.49
N ARG A 24 -25.00 49.65 -34.03
CA ARG A 24 -25.58 48.97 -35.21
C ARG A 24 -24.73 49.07 -36.49
N ASP A 25 -23.51 49.58 -36.41
CA ASP A 25 -22.66 49.87 -37.57
C ASP A 25 -21.48 48.88 -37.75
N VAL A 26 -21.38 47.84 -36.89
CA VAL A 26 -20.38 46.77 -37.09
C VAL A 26 -21.09 45.55 -37.66
N PRO A 27 -20.65 45.01 -38.82
CA PRO A 27 -21.28 43.83 -39.40
C PRO A 27 -21.08 42.63 -38.44
N GLU A 28 -22.12 41.78 -38.38
CA GLU A 28 -22.05 40.51 -37.64
C GLU A 28 -21.09 39.55 -38.39
N ASP A 29 -20.26 38.80 -37.65
CA ASP A 29 -19.44 37.77 -38.25
C ASP A 29 -20.29 36.54 -38.58
N LEU A 30 -21.12 36.11 -37.64
CA LEU A 30 -22.01 34.97 -37.80
C LEU A 30 -23.42 35.32 -37.28
N PHE A 31 -24.41 35.29 -38.17
CA PHE A 31 -25.80 35.36 -37.81
C PHE A 31 -26.46 33.99 -37.86
N ILE A 32 -27.06 33.55 -36.75
CA ILE A 32 -27.70 32.26 -36.62
C ILE A 32 -29.21 32.45 -36.51
N LEU A 33 -29.97 31.83 -37.43
CA LEU A 33 -31.42 31.76 -37.38
C LEU A 33 -31.86 30.34 -37.06
N SER A 34 -32.40 30.14 -35.87
CA SER A 34 -32.82 28.83 -35.37
C SER A 34 -34.33 28.63 -35.45
N SER A 35 -34.76 27.50 -36.00
CA SER A 35 -36.15 27.08 -35.97
C SER A 35 -36.62 26.59 -34.62
N HIS A 36 -35.73 26.33 -33.71
CA HIS A 36 -35.96 25.83 -32.39
C HIS A 36 -36.01 26.96 -31.33
N THR A 37 -36.66 26.73 -30.23
CA THR A 37 -36.64 27.63 -29.08
C THR A 37 -35.31 27.50 -28.32
N ALA A 38 -34.97 28.50 -27.51
CA ALA A 38 -33.77 28.47 -26.67
C ALA A 38 -33.77 27.32 -25.64
N SER A 39 -34.94 26.79 -25.29
CA SER A 39 -35.12 25.66 -24.38
C SER A 39 -35.00 24.29 -25.08
N SER A 40 -34.90 24.25 -26.42
CA SER A 40 -34.78 23.00 -27.16
C SER A 40 -33.43 22.34 -26.89
N GLU A 41 -33.48 21.11 -26.37
CA GLU A 41 -32.24 20.35 -26.06
C GLU A 41 -31.40 20.06 -27.31
N TRP A 42 -32.07 19.73 -28.41
CA TRP A 42 -31.38 19.55 -29.69
C TRP A 42 -30.66 20.83 -30.12
N ALA A 43 -31.33 21.98 -30.08
CA ALA A 43 -30.69 23.25 -30.43
C ALA A 43 -29.54 23.60 -29.49
N GLN A 44 -29.68 23.39 -28.20
CA GLN A 44 -28.59 23.60 -27.23
C GLN A 44 -27.40 22.71 -27.53
N GLN A 45 -27.60 21.43 -27.85
CA GLN A 45 -26.55 20.50 -28.25
C GLN A 45 -25.87 20.97 -29.54
N MET A 46 -26.64 21.35 -30.55
CA MET A 46 -26.11 21.85 -31.84
C MET A 46 -25.35 23.17 -31.70
N LEU A 47 -25.75 24.03 -30.79
CA LEU A 47 -25.11 25.33 -30.53
C LEU A 47 -23.95 25.29 -29.53
N ALA A 48 -23.72 24.17 -28.86
CA ALA A 48 -22.64 24.04 -27.88
C ALA A 48 -21.24 24.42 -28.45
N PRO A 49 -20.85 24.02 -29.68
CA PRO A 49 -19.60 24.45 -30.28
C PRO A 49 -19.50 25.96 -30.51
N ILE A 50 -20.64 26.62 -30.80
CA ILE A 50 -20.70 28.09 -30.98
C ILE A 50 -20.42 28.79 -29.63
N ALA A 51 -21.03 28.31 -28.54
CA ALA A 51 -20.76 28.84 -27.20
C ALA A 51 -19.26 28.69 -26.83
N GLN A 52 -18.67 27.56 -27.17
CA GLN A 52 -17.24 27.31 -26.95
C GLN A 52 -16.38 28.23 -27.84
N MET A 53 -16.77 28.44 -29.12
CA MET A 53 -16.09 29.38 -30.02
C MET A 53 -16.09 30.79 -29.47
N ARG A 54 -17.22 31.31 -28.99
CA ARG A 54 -17.30 32.66 -28.37
C ARG A 54 -16.31 32.83 -27.21
N SER A 55 -16.10 31.77 -26.43
CA SER A 55 -15.14 31.80 -25.33
C SER A 55 -13.67 31.83 -25.81
N LEU A 56 -13.37 31.15 -26.93
CA LEU A 56 -12.01 31.07 -27.50
C LEU A 56 -11.67 32.23 -28.45
N ARG A 57 -12.68 32.79 -29.10
CA ARG A 57 -12.61 33.87 -30.08
C ARG A 57 -13.59 34.99 -29.72
N PRO A 58 -13.31 35.77 -28.65
CA PRO A 58 -14.18 36.87 -28.20
C PRO A 58 -14.24 38.04 -29.18
N ASP A 59 -13.36 38.03 -30.19
CA ASP A 59 -13.34 38.97 -31.32
C ASP A 59 -14.50 38.77 -32.31
N LEU A 60 -15.09 37.56 -32.35
CA LEU A 60 -16.18 37.26 -33.27
C LEU A 60 -17.53 37.79 -32.76
N ASN A 61 -18.20 38.59 -33.59
CA ASN A 61 -19.56 39.08 -33.36
C ASN A 61 -20.56 38.04 -33.85
N ILE A 62 -21.07 37.19 -32.92
CA ILE A 62 -22.00 36.10 -33.20
C ILE A 62 -23.39 36.44 -32.60
N THR A 63 -24.40 36.44 -33.43
CA THR A 63 -25.79 36.67 -33.01
C THR A 63 -26.67 35.46 -33.30
N LEU A 64 -27.68 35.27 -32.47
CA LEU A 64 -28.63 34.15 -32.53
C LEU A 64 -30.08 34.66 -32.35
N GLU A 65 -30.92 34.31 -33.32
CA GLU A 65 -32.35 34.54 -33.25
C GLU A 65 -33.13 33.24 -33.36
N HIS A 66 -34.23 33.16 -32.59
CA HIS A 66 -35.12 32.01 -32.56
C HIS A 66 -36.43 32.34 -33.25
N LEU A 67 -36.86 31.53 -34.22
CA LEU A 67 -38.09 31.71 -34.98
C LEU A 67 -39.37 31.45 -34.15
N GLN A 68 -39.23 30.77 -33.00
CA GLN A 68 -40.33 30.43 -32.10
C GLN A 68 -41.54 29.85 -32.86
N LEU A 69 -41.31 28.85 -33.71
CA LEU A 69 -42.33 28.27 -34.60
C LEU A 69 -43.64 27.91 -33.92
N LEU A 70 -43.56 27.41 -32.68
CA LEU A 70 -44.73 26.99 -31.90
C LEU A 70 -45.61 28.15 -31.42
N SER A 71 -45.09 29.38 -31.42
CA SER A 71 -45.80 30.60 -31.01
C SER A 71 -46.56 31.27 -32.14
N HIS A 72 -46.20 30.93 -33.40
CA HIS A 72 -46.86 31.52 -34.58
C HIS A 72 -48.03 30.66 -35.05
N LYS A 73 -49.21 31.30 -35.22
CA LYS A 73 -50.47 30.64 -35.61
C LYS A 73 -50.63 30.52 -37.14
N SER A 74 -49.83 31.20 -37.93
CA SER A 74 -49.92 31.17 -39.38
C SER A 74 -48.59 31.41 -40.08
N VAL A 75 -48.47 30.93 -41.30
CA VAL A 75 -47.29 31.13 -42.16
C VAL A 75 -46.99 32.63 -42.37
N GLY A 76 -48.03 33.47 -42.56
CA GLY A 76 -47.84 34.90 -42.75
C GLY A 76 -47.28 35.62 -41.52
N ALA A 77 -47.67 35.23 -40.32
CA ALA A 77 -47.10 35.78 -39.07
C ALA A 77 -45.64 35.41 -38.89
N LEU A 78 -45.27 34.18 -39.24
CA LEU A 78 -43.91 33.72 -39.18
C LEU A 78 -43.02 34.41 -40.24
N GLN A 79 -43.53 34.55 -41.48
CA GLN A 79 -42.83 35.29 -42.52
C GLN A 79 -42.56 36.74 -42.11
N HIS A 80 -43.57 37.42 -41.58
CA HIS A 80 -43.45 38.78 -41.05
C HIS A 80 -42.40 38.89 -39.94
N SER A 81 -42.32 37.88 -39.06
CA SER A 81 -41.28 37.81 -38.02
C SER A 81 -39.89 37.72 -38.62
N VAL A 82 -39.68 36.83 -39.59
CA VAL A 82 -38.40 36.70 -40.29
C VAL A 82 -38.01 37.98 -41.02
N ASP A 83 -38.95 38.58 -41.75
CA ASP A 83 -38.71 39.85 -42.48
C ASP A 83 -38.32 40.97 -41.49
N SER A 84 -38.95 41.05 -40.35
CA SER A 84 -38.59 42.00 -39.30
C SER A 84 -37.18 41.74 -38.73
N ILE A 85 -36.84 40.47 -38.45
CA ILE A 85 -35.52 40.07 -38.01
C ILE A 85 -34.43 40.46 -39.02
N LEU A 86 -34.67 40.19 -40.29
CA LEU A 86 -33.72 40.55 -41.37
C LEU A 86 -33.65 42.07 -41.61
N ALA A 87 -34.81 42.77 -41.54
CA ALA A 87 -34.88 44.23 -41.70
C ALA A 87 -34.13 44.99 -40.59
N SER A 88 -34.08 44.42 -39.37
CA SER A 88 -33.34 45.01 -38.26
C SER A 88 -31.81 45.01 -38.46
N ARG A 89 -31.33 44.36 -39.52
CA ARG A 89 -29.89 44.22 -39.90
C ARG A 89 -29.59 44.96 -41.19
N PRO A 90 -29.13 46.21 -41.13
CA PRO A 90 -28.88 47.03 -42.32
C PRO A 90 -27.66 46.52 -43.08
N LEU A 91 -26.65 45.95 -42.42
CA LEU A 91 -25.45 45.40 -43.03
C LEU A 91 -25.54 43.88 -43.13
N PRO A 92 -25.05 43.26 -44.20
CA PRO A 92 -24.97 41.81 -44.32
C PRO A 92 -24.00 41.25 -43.31
N PRO A 93 -24.31 40.13 -42.65
CA PRO A 93 -23.35 39.39 -41.85
C PRO A 93 -22.28 38.77 -42.80
N ARG A 94 -21.13 38.37 -42.27
CA ARG A 94 -20.13 37.65 -43.05
C ARG A 94 -20.59 36.23 -43.41
N MET A 95 -21.40 35.62 -42.58
CA MET A 95 -21.96 34.29 -42.76
C MET A 95 -23.33 34.17 -42.07
N VAL A 96 -24.23 33.40 -42.66
CA VAL A 96 -25.52 33.02 -42.05
C VAL A 96 -25.53 31.52 -41.76
N MET A 97 -26.00 31.12 -40.57
CA MET A 97 -26.27 29.74 -40.24
C MET A 97 -27.79 29.55 -40.01
N LEU A 98 -28.38 28.65 -40.78
CA LEU A 98 -29.75 28.23 -40.61
C LEU A 98 -29.77 26.91 -39.80
N LEU A 99 -30.39 26.94 -38.61
CA LEU A 99 -30.36 25.81 -37.69
C LEU A 99 -31.79 25.19 -37.57
N GLY A 100 -31.87 23.92 -37.98
CA GLY A 100 -33.09 23.12 -38.00
C GLY A 100 -33.86 23.25 -39.32
N GLY A 101 -34.50 22.13 -39.73
CA GLY A 101 -35.09 21.97 -41.06
C GLY A 101 -36.12 23.05 -41.44
N SER A 102 -36.91 23.53 -40.46
CA SER A 102 -37.88 24.61 -40.73
C SER A 102 -37.21 25.97 -41.03
N ALA A 103 -35.99 26.23 -40.50
CA ALA A 103 -35.24 27.43 -40.81
C ALA A 103 -34.77 27.44 -42.26
N PHE A 104 -34.58 26.26 -42.90
CA PHE A 104 -34.17 26.15 -44.29
C PHE A 104 -35.15 26.77 -45.28
N ASN A 105 -36.44 26.87 -44.93
CA ASN A 105 -37.45 27.56 -45.72
C ASN A 105 -37.11 29.04 -46.00
N TYR A 106 -36.25 29.63 -45.17
CA TYR A 106 -35.86 31.04 -45.30
C TYR A 106 -34.55 31.25 -46.03
N ALA A 107 -33.94 30.18 -46.58
CA ALA A 107 -32.72 30.30 -47.37
C ALA A 107 -32.89 31.24 -48.57
N GLU A 108 -34.05 31.19 -49.23
CA GLU A 108 -34.36 32.10 -50.36
C GLU A 108 -34.54 33.55 -49.86
N THR A 109 -35.26 33.80 -48.80
CA THR A 109 -35.46 35.13 -48.21
C THR A 109 -34.12 35.75 -47.77
N VAL A 110 -33.22 34.93 -47.21
CA VAL A 110 -31.86 35.35 -46.83
C VAL A 110 -31.03 35.70 -48.05
N GLN A 111 -31.08 34.86 -49.10
CA GLN A 111 -30.38 35.11 -50.38
C GLN A 111 -30.90 36.37 -51.10
N GLU A 112 -32.23 36.61 -51.10
CA GLU A 112 -32.83 37.83 -51.65
C GLU A 112 -32.38 39.07 -50.87
N ARG A 113 -32.29 38.98 -49.57
CA ARG A 113 -31.84 40.08 -48.72
C ARG A 113 -30.35 40.39 -48.87
N TRP A 114 -29.51 39.34 -48.96
CA TRP A 114 -28.07 39.44 -49.04
C TRP A 114 -27.54 38.50 -50.17
N PRO A 115 -27.47 38.96 -51.40
CA PRO A 115 -27.02 38.14 -52.53
C PRO A 115 -25.62 37.52 -52.31
N ASP A 116 -25.47 36.24 -52.66
CA ASP A 116 -24.22 35.44 -52.54
C ASP A 116 -23.69 35.30 -51.11
N ILE A 117 -24.51 35.55 -50.10
CA ILE A 117 -24.13 35.39 -48.70
C ILE A 117 -23.69 33.94 -48.41
N PRO A 118 -22.57 33.70 -47.72
CA PRO A 118 -22.19 32.38 -47.26
C PRO A 118 -23.22 31.81 -46.28
N MET A 119 -23.81 30.65 -46.60
CA MET A 119 -24.81 29.99 -45.74
C MET A 119 -24.38 28.60 -45.33
N LEU A 120 -24.46 28.29 -44.04
CA LEU A 120 -24.36 26.94 -43.49
C LEU A 120 -25.70 26.49 -42.95
N LEU A 121 -26.22 25.41 -43.50
CA LEU A 121 -27.45 24.76 -43.03
C LEU A 121 -27.06 23.62 -42.08
N VAL A 122 -27.67 23.57 -40.91
CA VAL A 122 -27.46 22.51 -39.93
C VAL A 122 -28.82 21.94 -39.54
N GLY A 123 -29.01 20.66 -39.81
CA GLY A 123 -30.30 20.02 -39.54
C GLY A 123 -30.26 18.52 -39.45
N GLU A 124 -31.40 17.91 -39.20
CA GLU A 124 -31.53 16.46 -39.12
C GLU A 124 -31.59 15.78 -40.49
N GLN A 125 -31.76 16.56 -41.57
CA GLN A 125 -32.03 16.04 -42.92
C GLN A 125 -31.43 16.95 -43.98
N ASP A 126 -31.27 16.41 -45.19
CA ASP A 126 -30.76 17.10 -46.36
C ASP A 126 -31.89 17.71 -47.24
N TYR A 127 -33.08 17.78 -46.70
CA TYR A 127 -34.23 18.41 -47.32
C TYR A 127 -35.04 19.19 -46.27
N TYR A 128 -35.94 20.01 -46.75
CA TYR A 128 -36.97 20.64 -45.97
C TYR A 128 -38.31 20.50 -46.71
N CYS A 129 -39.40 20.66 -45.96
CA CYS A 129 -40.74 20.76 -46.53
C CYS A 129 -41.18 22.22 -46.51
N ASP A 130 -42.11 22.57 -47.39
CA ASP A 130 -42.78 23.86 -47.37
C ASP A 130 -43.26 24.23 -45.96
N ILE A 131 -43.17 25.51 -45.58
CA ILE A 131 -43.47 25.96 -44.22
C ILE A 131 -44.91 25.70 -43.81
N ASP A 132 -45.86 25.83 -44.73
CA ASP A 132 -47.28 25.52 -44.47
C ASP A 132 -47.46 24.05 -44.20
N TYR A 133 -46.79 23.19 -44.96
CA TYR A 133 -46.79 21.75 -44.71
C TYR A 133 -46.11 21.41 -43.39
N THR A 134 -45.04 22.11 -43.02
CA THR A 134 -44.35 21.94 -41.74
C THR A 134 -45.23 22.31 -40.56
N LEU A 135 -46.04 23.35 -40.67
CA LEU A 135 -46.95 23.80 -39.57
C LEU A 135 -48.22 22.97 -39.48
N ASN A 136 -48.80 22.59 -40.62
CA ASN A 136 -50.17 22.07 -40.73
C ASN A 136 -50.25 20.67 -41.36
N GLY A 137 -49.14 20.14 -41.88
CA GLY A 137 -49.14 18.90 -42.64
C GLY A 137 -49.24 17.64 -41.76
N PRO A 138 -49.52 16.49 -42.39
CA PRO A 138 -49.68 15.21 -41.71
C PRO A 138 -48.37 14.55 -41.22
N GLY A 139 -47.21 15.14 -41.60
CA GLY A 139 -45.91 14.62 -41.19
C GLY A 139 -45.33 13.55 -42.12
N ASP A 140 -45.94 13.29 -43.28
CA ASP A 140 -45.35 12.37 -44.29
C ASP A 140 -44.07 12.98 -44.88
N PRO A 141 -42.90 12.38 -44.59
CA PRO A 141 -41.65 12.93 -45.07
C PRO A 141 -41.43 12.76 -46.59
N ASN A 142 -42.26 11.98 -47.26
CA ASN A 142 -42.18 11.79 -48.71
C ASN A 142 -42.94 12.86 -49.52
N ALA A 143 -43.79 13.61 -48.83
CA ALA A 143 -44.56 14.65 -49.49
C ALA A 143 -43.80 15.98 -49.47
N ARG A 144 -43.76 16.67 -50.65
CA ARG A 144 -43.28 18.07 -50.80
C ARG A 144 -41.82 18.31 -50.31
N ARG A 145 -40.91 17.35 -50.49
CA ARG A 145 -39.49 17.51 -50.18
C ARG A 145 -38.80 18.48 -51.13
N ILE A 146 -38.06 19.44 -50.59
CA ILE A 146 -37.11 20.29 -51.31
C ILE A 146 -35.70 19.95 -50.82
N PHE A 147 -34.91 19.32 -51.67
CA PHE A 147 -33.55 18.92 -51.32
C PHE A 147 -32.58 20.11 -51.32
N ILE A 148 -31.76 20.24 -50.30
CA ILE A 148 -30.76 21.31 -50.15
C ILE A 148 -29.77 21.31 -51.34
N SER A 149 -29.46 20.11 -51.85
CA SER A 149 -28.61 19.98 -53.04
C SER A 149 -29.15 20.76 -54.26
N SER A 150 -30.44 21.00 -54.36
CA SER A 150 -31.07 21.78 -55.44
C SER A 150 -30.82 23.28 -55.34
N LEU A 151 -30.35 23.80 -54.20
CA LEU A 151 -30.05 25.23 -54.03
C LEU A 151 -28.77 25.67 -54.72
N ARG A 152 -27.74 24.82 -54.73
CA ARG A 152 -26.45 25.14 -55.39
C ARG A 152 -26.57 25.46 -56.89
N PRO A 153 -27.24 24.64 -57.71
CA PRO A 153 -27.45 24.95 -59.12
C PRO A 153 -28.26 26.26 -59.33
N ARG A 154 -29.01 26.70 -58.34
CA ARG A 154 -29.75 27.97 -58.34
C ARG A 154 -28.91 29.18 -57.92
N GLY A 155 -27.61 28.99 -57.70
CA GLY A 155 -26.65 30.06 -57.38
C GLY A 155 -26.49 30.34 -55.88
N PHE A 156 -27.03 29.49 -54.98
CA PHE A 156 -26.86 29.68 -53.55
C PHE A 156 -25.45 29.26 -53.09
N ASN A 157 -24.83 30.12 -52.30
CA ASN A 157 -23.57 29.83 -51.64
C ASN A 157 -23.78 29.06 -50.34
N VAL A 158 -24.12 27.77 -50.43
CA VAL A 158 -24.60 26.96 -49.35
C VAL A 158 -23.83 25.70 -49.13
N SER A 159 -23.58 25.34 -47.86
CA SER A 159 -23.19 24.01 -47.43
C SER A 159 -24.14 23.48 -46.34
N LEU A 160 -23.97 22.19 -45.97
CA LEU A 160 -24.90 21.48 -45.12
C LEU A 160 -24.16 20.52 -44.17
N ILE A 161 -24.57 20.51 -42.92
CA ILE A 161 -24.26 19.46 -41.95
C ILE A 161 -25.56 18.75 -41.58
N VAL A 162 -25.62 17.45 -41.86
CA VAL A 162 -26.76 16.60 -41.52
C VAL A 162 -26.41 15.79 -40.27
N ALA A 163 -27.14 16.07 -39.20
CA ALA A 163 -27.03 15.39 -37.89
C ALA A 163 -28.34 14.65 -37.60
N PRO A 164 -28.62 13.49 -38.23
CA PRO A 164 -29.92 12.84 -38.15
C PRO A 164 -30.13 12.13 -36.79
N PRO A 165 -31.38 12.02 -36.34
CA PRO A 165 -31.70 11.10 -35.27
C PRO A 165 -31.41 9.67 -35.78
N MET A 166 -30.64 8.90 -35.01
CA MET A 166 -30.21 7.54 -35.38
C MET A 166 -31.33 6.51 -35.11
N ILE A 167 -32.54 6.76 -35.64
CA ILE A 167 -33.75 5.98 -35.36
C ILE A 167 -33.53 4.48 -35.63
N ARG A 168 -33.09 4.14 -36.84
CA ARG A 168 -32.80 2.75 -37.23
C ARG A 168 -31.86 2.07 -36.25
N HIS A 169 -30.72 2.65 -35.96
CA HIS A 169 -29.71 2.08 -35.07
C HIS A 169 -30.21 2.00 -33.62
N THR A 170 -31.05 2.96 -33.18
CA THR A 170 -31.68 2.87 -31.86
C THR A 170 -32.64 1.68 -31.77
N LEU A 171 -33.44 1.44 -32.79
CA LEU A 171 -34.38 0.30 -32.85
C LEU A 171 -33.61 -1.05 -32.89
N GLU A 172 -32.54 -1.13 -33.69
CA GLU A 172 -31.65 -2.30 -33.73
C GLU A 172 -31.00 -2.56 -32.36
N MET A 173 -30.54 -1.52 -31.68
CA MET A 173 -30.01 -1.60 -30.32
C MET A 173 -31.04 -2.06 -29.31
N ILE A 174 -32.28 -1.52 -29.38
CA ILE A 174 -33.39 -1.96 -28.49
C ILE A 174 -33.65 -3.45 -28.69
N ALA A 175 -33.82 -3.90 -29.93
CA ALA A 175 -34.04 -5.30 -30.24
C ALA A 175 -32.88 -6.22 -29.80
N GLN A 176 -31.64 -5.76 -29.91
CA GLN A 176 -30.47 -6.50 -29.42
C GLN A 176 -30.44 -6.61 -27.89
N VAL A 177 -30.74 -5.53 -27.17
CA VAL A 177 -30.67 -5.49 -25.71
C VAL A 177 -31.89 -6.15 -25.06
N GLN A 178 -33.04 -6.13 -25.77
CA GLN A 178 -34.30 -6.77 -25.36
C GLN A 178 -34.77 -7.81 -26.40
N PRO A 179 -34.13 -8.98 -26.53
CA PRO A 179 -34.46 -9.98 -27.55
C PRO A 179 -35.85 -10.61 -27.37
N HIS A 180 -36.48 -10.39 -26.22
CA HIS A 180 -37.85 -10.85 -25.93
C HIS A 180 -38.88 -9.70 -25.97
N LEU A 181 -38.54 -8.59 -26.62
CA LEU A 181 -39.40 -7.44 -26.79
C LEU A 181 -40.69 -7.84 -27.56
N LYS A 182 -41.84 -7.60 -26.99
CA LYS A 182 -43.16 -7.83 -27.60
C LYS A 182 -43.87 -6.57 -27.99
N LYS A 183 -43.66 -5.48 -27.21
CA LYS A 183 -44.35 -4.22 -27.40
C LYS A 183 -43.41 -3.03 -27.40
N LEU A 184 -43.49 -2.19 -28.39
CA LEU A 184 -42.78 -0.92 -28.46
C LEU A 184 -43.78 0.25 -28.45
N TYR A 185 -43.71 1.10 -27.44
CA TYR A 185 -44.45 2.32 -27.35
C TYR A 185 -43.64 3.50 -27.86
N PHE A 186 -44.12 4.19 -28.90
CA PHE A 186 -43.52 5.45 -29.36
C PHE A 186 -44.29 6.60 -28.74
N VAL A 187 -43.60 7.39 -27.90
CA VAL A 187 -44.21 8.53 -27.20
C VAL A 187 -43.84 9.82 -27.91
N ALA A 188 -44.81 10.53 -28.44
CA ALA A 188 -44.64 11.66 -29.35
C ALA A 188 -45.47 12.88 -28.98
N GLY A 189 -44.91 14.06 -29.25
CA GLY A 189 -45.63 15.33 -29.26
C GLY A 189 -46.40 15.57 -30.55
N ASP A 190 -47.31 16.54 -30.54
CA ASP A 190 -48.07 16.94 -31.74
C ASP A 190 -47.34 18.05 -32.52
N ASN A 191 -46.13 17.76 -32.99
CA ASN A 191 -45.37 18.63 -33.86
C ASN A 191 -44.86 17.87 -35.09
N TYR A 192 -44.53 18.61 -36.14
CA TYR A 192 -44.09 18.03 -37.42
C TYR A 192 -42.92 17.01 -37.23
N MET A 193 -41.93 17.38 -36.46
CA MET A 193 -40.73 16.53 -36.27
C MET A 193 -41.09 15.21 -35.60
N SER A 194 -41.93 15.25 -34.57
CA SER A 194 -42.38 14.04 -33.89
C SER A 194 -43.25 13.15 -34.79
N LYS A 195 -44.08 13.73 -35.64
CA LYS A 195 -44.89 13.00 -36.64
C LYS A 195 -43.99 12.36 -37.70
N GLU A 196 -42.97 13.08 -38.17
CA GLU A 196 -42.00 12.53 -39.13
C GLU A 196 -41.16 11.40 -38.51
N GLN A 197 -40.69 11.58 -37.28
CA GLN A 197 -39.96 10.54 -36.55
C GLN A 197 -40.85 9.31 -36.33
N GLN A 198 -42.10 9.49 -35.94
CA GLN A 198 -43.09 8.42 -35.83
C GLN A 198 -43.20 7.64 -37.14
N TRP A 199 -43.41 8.32 -38.25
CA TRP A 199 -43.56 7.68 -39.55
C TRP A 199 -42.34 6.78 -39.89
N ARG A 200 -41.16 7.25 -39.63
CA ARG A 200 -39.92 6.50 -39.83
C ARG A 200 -39.75 5.30 -38.90
N VAL A 201 -40.18 5.46 -37.64
CA VAL A 201 -40.18 4.35 -36.68
C VAL A 201 -41.19 3.30 -37.12
N GLU A 202 -42.40 3.72 -37.51
CA GLU A 202 -43.45 2.82 -37.95
C GLU A 202 -43.05 2.04 -39.20
N GLU A 203 -42.54 2.72 -40.24
CA GLU A 203 -42.03 2.08 -41.46
C GLU A 203 -40.94 1.04 -41.13
N TYR A 204 -39.99 1.39 -40.30
CA TYR A 204 -38.92 0.50 -39.92
C TYR A 204 -39.40 -0.70 -39.11
N MET A 205 -40.26 -0.48 -38.13
CA MET A 205 -40.86 -1.54 -37.34
C MET A 205 -41.66 -2.53 -38.18
N GLN A 206 -42.49 -2.03 -39.07
CA GLN A 206 -43.28 -2.88 -39.97
C GLN A 206 -42.43 -3.71 -40.92
N LEU A 207 -41.30 -3.20 -41.38
CA LEU A 207 -40.42 -3.90 -42.31
C LEU A 207 -39.45 -4.88 -41.62
N GLN A 208 -38.92 -4.53 -40.47
CA GLN A 208 -37.86 -5.30 -39.83
C GLN A 208 -38.29 -6.13 -38.63
N TYR A 209 -39.33 -5.67 -37.91
CA TYR A 209 -39.81 -6.31 -36.67
C TYR A 209 -41.36 -6.41 -36.65
N PRO A 210 -41.96 -7.09 -37.67
CA PRO A 210 -43.43 -7.20 -37.79
C PRO A 210 -44.05 -7.99 -36.63
N GLU A 211 -43.25 -8.80 -35.88
CA GLU A 211 -43.68 -9.56 -34.71
C GLU A 211 -43.81 -8.70 -33.43
N ILE A 212 -43.26 -7.47 -33.40
CA ILE A 212 -43.34 -6.57 -32.26
C ILE A 212 -44.55 -5.66 -32.43
N GLU A 213 -45.46 -5.69 -31.46
CA GLU A 213 -46.59 -4.77 -31.44
C GLU A 213 -46.13 -3.32 -31.27
N TYR A 214 -46.37 -2.48 -32.29
CA TYR A 214 -46.02 -1.08 -32.28
C TYR A 214 -47.21 -0.20 -31.93
N HIS A 215 -47.08 0.64 -30.89
CA HIS A 215 -48.10 1.55 -30.40
C HIS A 215 -47.59 2.97 -30.36
N VAL A 216 -48.42 3.92 -30.78
CA VAL A 216 -48.08 5.33 -30.71
C VAL A 216 -48.98 6.00 -29.67
N ILE A 217 -48.35 6.79 -28.79
CA ILE A 217 -49.07 7.62 -27.80
C ILE A 217 -48.71 9.09 -28.06
N HIS A 218 -49.71 9.84 -28.48
CA HIS A 218 -49.59 11.27 -28.76
C HIS A 218 -50.08 12.15 -27.62
N SER A 219 -49.31 13.19 -27.29
CA SER A 219 -49.71 14.20 -26.31
C SER A 219 -50.95 15.03 -26.70
N ALA A 220 -51.28 15.08 -28.01
CA ALA A 220 -52.49 15.74 -28.48
C ALA A 220 -53.80 15.03 -28.11
N THR A 221 -53.76 13.71 -27.97
CA THR A 221 -54.93 12.85 -27.76
C THR A 221 -54.91 12.14 -26.42
N THR A 222 -53.80 12.16 -25.71
CA THR A 222 -53.62 11.42 -24.48
C THR A 222 -53.07 12.35 -23.39
N SER A 223 -53.70 12.35 -22.22
CA SER A 223 -53.16 13.09 -21.06
C SER A 223 -51.95 12.37 -20.45
N THR A 224 -51.14 13.10 -19.70
CA THR A 224 -50.00 12.54 -19.00
C THR A 224 -50.42 11.41 -18.04
N ASP A 225 -51.48 11.56 -17.27
CA ASP A 225 -51.99 10.53 -16.37
C ASP A 225 -52.42 9.26 -17.11
N ARG A 226 -53.01 9.42 -18.29
CA ARG A 226 -53.41 8.28 -19.14
C ARG A 226 -52.17 7.58 -19.72
N LEU A 227 -51.17 8.35 -20.15
CA LEU A 227 -49.87 7.78 -20.58
C LEU A 227 -49.27 6.93 -19.48
N LEU A 228 -49.16 7.45 -18.25
CA LEU A 228 -48.60 6.72 -17.11
C LEU A 228 -49.39 5.44 -16.82
N SER A 229 -50.74 5.52 -16.80
CA SER A 229 -51.58 4.34 -16.55
C SER A 229 -51.45 3.25 -17.61
N ILE A 230 -51.21 3.61 -18.87
CA ILE A 230 -50.96 2.63 -19.95
C ILE A 230 -49.59 1.94 -19.74
N LEU A 231 -48.56 2.72 -19.51
CA LEU A 231 -47.20 2.18 -19.35
C LEU A 231 -47.05 1.36 -18.08
N GLU A 232 -47.71 1.75 -16.99
CA GLU A 232 -47.70 1.02 -15.72
C GLU A 232 -48.37 -0.34 -15.81
N ALA A 233 -49.50 -0.39 -16.52
CA ALA A 233 -50.26 -1.64 -16.74
C ALA A 233 -49.47 -2.70 -17.57
N GLU A 234 -48.57 -2.26 -18.41
CA GLU A 234 -47.79 -3.10 -19.34
C GLU A 234 -46.31 -3.21 -18.97
N SER A 235 -45.92 -2.64 -17.82
CA SER A 235 -44.50 -2.57 -17.41
C SER A 235 -43.85 -3.91 -17.30
N GLY A 236 -42.65 -4.06 -17.88
CA GLY A 236 -41.88 -5.29 -17.82
C GLY A 236 -40.74 -5.35 -18.85
N PRO A 237 -39.94 -6.43 -18.80
CA PRO A 237 -38.77 -6.60 -19.69
C PRO A 237 -39.18 -6.89 -21.16
N GLU A 238 -40.46 -7.21 -21.43
CA GLU A 238 -40.98 -7.49 -22.76
C GLU A 238 -41.56 -6.24 -23.46
N MET A 239 -41.49 -5.07 -22.79
CA MET A 239 -41.93 -3.82 -23.38
C MET A 239 -40.79 -2.79 -23.37
N ALA A 240 -40.82 -1.86 -24.29
CA ALA A 240 -39.93 -0.70 -24.35
C ALA A 240 -40.72 0.57 -24.74
N VAL A 241 -40.22 1.69 -24.25
CA VAL A 241 -40.67 3.01 -24.66
C VAL A 241 -39.56 3.68 -25.48
N TYR A 242 -39.89 4.15 -26.68
CA TYR A 242 -39.04 5.02 -27.47
C TYR A 242 -39.60 6.44 -27.39
N PHE A 243 -38.95 7.30 -26.65
CA PHE A 243 -39.45 8.63 -26.32
C PHE A 243 -38.88 9.69 -27.27
N SER A 244 -39.76 10.40 -27.98
CA SER A 244 -39.40 11.54 -28.85
C SER A 244 -39.63 12.87 -28.14
N SER A 245 -40.87 13.17 -27.80
CA SER A 245 -41.23 14.42 -27.15
C SER A 245 -42.58 14.31 -26.45
N TRP A 246 -42.85 15.21 -25.52
CA TRP A 246 -44.16 15.33 -24.88
C TRP A 246 -44.50 16.81 -24.70
N LEU A 247 -45.46 17.30 -25.50
CA LEU A 247 -45.90 18.69 -25.51
C LEU A 247 -47.34 18.73 -25.09
N VAL A 248 -47.65 19.40 -24.01
CA VAL A 248 -49.03 19.61 -23.55
C VAL A 248 -49.46 21.02 -23.96
N ARG A 249 -50.61 21.13 -24.64
CA ARG A 249 -51.25 22.42 -24.90
C ARG A 249 -52.19 22.73 -23.74
N ASP A 250 -51.81 23.66 -22.89
CA ASP A 250 -52.74 24.22 -21.92
C ASP A 250 -53.61 25.27 -22.60
N GLY A 251 -54.93 25.20 -22.41
CA GLY A 251 -55.91 26.00 -23.16
C GLY A 251 -55.78 27.53 -23.01
N TYR A 252 -54.87 28.01 -22.18
CA TYR A 252 -54.69 29.43 -21.87
C TYR A 252 -53.30 29.99 -22.19
N LEU A 253 -52.29 29.13 -22.40
CA LEU A 253 -50.92 29.57 -22.62
C LEU A 253 -50.21 28.65 -23.61
N GLU A 254 -49.25 29.24 -24.28
CA GLU A 254 -48.30 28.63 -25.21
C GLU A 254 -47.88 27.21 -24.85
N THR A 255 -47.67 26.39 -25.85
CA THR A 255 -47.22 24.99 -25.72
C THR A 255 -46.02 24.88 -24.76
N VAL A 256 -46.26 24.35 -23.57
CA VAL A 256 -45.17 24.13 -22.60
C VAL A 256 -44.59 22.76 -22.84
N SER A 257 -43.29 22.70 -23.08
CA SER A 257 -42.58 21.43 -23.12
C SER A 257 -42.50 20.85 -21.70
N THR A 258 -43.28 19.81 -21.45
CA THR A 258 -43.21 19.04 -20.20
C THR A 258 -42.29 17.84 -20.32
N ARG A 259 -41.44 17.82 -21.36
CA ARG A 259 -40.55 16.71 -21.70
C ARG A 259 -39.80 16.17 -20.48
N HIS A 260 -39.08 17.03 -19.79
CA HIS A 260 -38.28 16.64 -18.64
C HIS A 260 -39.10 15.99 -17.53
N ASN A 261 -40.21 16.60 -17.16
CA ASN A 261 -41.10 16.06 -16.10
C ASN A 261 -41.69 14.72 -16.51
N THR A 262 -42.13 14.58 -17.76
CA THR A 262 -42.72 13.34 -18.27
C THR A 262 -41.70 12.22 -18.33
N VAL A 263 -40.50 12.48 -18.82
CA VAL A 263 -39.40 11.46 -18.84
C VAL A 263 -39.07 10.98 -17.42
N SER A 264 -39.00 11.90 -16.45
CA SER A 264 -38.74 11.55 -15.04
C SER A 264 -39.81 10.62 -14.45
N LEU A 265 -41.06 10.77 -14.89
CA LEU A 265 -42.15 9.91 -14.44
C LEU A 265 -42.07 8.52 -15.10
N ILE A 266 -41.91 8.47 -16.43
CA ILE A 266 -41.96 7.20 -17.17
C ILE A 266 -40.72 6.36 -17.01
N GLU A 267 -39.53 6.96 -16.75
CA GLU A 267 -38.28 6.22 -16.55
C GLU A 267 -38.27 5.34 -15.28
N SER A 268 -39.19 5.57 -14.35
CA SER A 268 -39.38 4.76 -13.15
C SER A 268 -40.37 3.59 -13.35
N ILE A 269 -41.16 3.65 -14.43
CA ILE A 269 -42.25 2.72 -14.75
C ILE A 269 -41.84 1.72 -15.83
N ALA A 270 -41.12 2.19 -16.85
CA ALA A 270 -40.83 1.38 -18.04
C ALA A 270 -39.40 1.56 -18.55
N PRO A 271 -38.84 0.58 -19.31
CA PRO A 271 -37.59 0.74 -20.02
C PRO A 271 -37.69 1.81 -21.11
N VAL A 272 -37.16 3.01 -20.86
CA VAL A 272 -37.27 4.16 -21.76
C VAL A 272 -35.96 4.38 -22.52
N TYR A 273 -36.03 4.40 -23.83
CA TYR A 273 -34.95 4.83 -24.73
C TYR A 273 -35.27 6.23 -25.27
N THR A 274 -34.25 7.04 -25.46
CA THR A 274 -34.38 8.41 -25.93
C THR A 274 -33.66 8.64 -27.26
N MET A 275 -34.00 9.73 -27.94
CA MET A 275 -33.33 10.19 -29.14
C MET A 275 -32.12 11.11 -28.84
N PHE A 276 -32.03 11.62 -27.62
CA PHE A 276 -31.08 12.67 -27.29
C PHE A 276 -30.13 12.30 -26.14
N ALA A 277 -28.87 12.56 -26.34
CA ALA A 277 -27.82 12.34 -25.34
C ALA A 277 -28.04 13.13 -24.05
N SER A 278 -28.58 14.37 -24.18
CA SER A 278 -28.82 15.27 -23.05
C SER A 278 -29.84 14.74 -22.04
N ASP A 279 -30.71 13.86 -22.45
CA ASP A 279 -31.68 13.22 -21.55
C ASP A 279 -30.99 12.31 -20.54
N MET A 280 -29.96 11.58 -20.97
CA MET A 280 -29.23 10.63 -20.10
C MET A 280 -28.47 11.28 -18.95
N GLU A 281 -28.08 12.53 -19.09
CA GLU A 281 -27.40 13.28 -18.01
C GLU A 281 -28.38 13.70 -16.91
N LYS A 282 -29.63 13.94 -17.29
CA LYS A 282 -30.69 14.45 -16.40
C LYS A 282 -31.54 13.32 -15.78
N HIS A 283 -31.60 12.19 -16.45
CA HIS A 283 -32.48 11.07 -16.13
C HIS A 283 -31.70 9.79 -15.87
N PRO A 284 -31.46 9.44 -14.61
CA PRO A 284 -30.51 8.36 -14.24
C PRO A 284 -31.03 6.95 -14.53
N ASN A 285 -32.31 6.77 -14.86
CA ASN A 285 -32.89 5.45 -15.12
C ASN A 285 -33.30 5.24 -16.60
N LEU A 286 -32.96 6.17 -17.49
CA LEU A 286 -33.11 5.94 -18.92
C LEU A 286 -32.21 4.79 -19.37
N MET A 287 -32.71 3.98 -20.31
CA MET A 287 -32.03 2.80 -20.82
C MET A 287 -30.85 3.13 -21.72
N GLY A 288 -31.03 4.06 -22.64
CA GLY A 288 -29.99 4.42 -23.56
C GLY A 288 -30.50 5.16 -24.81
N TYR A 289 -29.56 5.43 -25.69
CA TYR A 289 -29.77 6.05 -26.99
C TYR A 289 -28.67 5.61 -27.97
N TYR A 290 -28.88 5.86 -29.23
CA TYR A 290 -27.85 5.73 -30.26
C TYR A 290 -27.63 7.09 -30.91
N SER A 291 -26.41 7.59 -30.92
CA SER A 291 -26.09 8.86 -31.55
C SER A 291 -24.73 8.87 -32.24
N TYR A 292 -24.55 9.84 -33.14
CA TYR A 292 -23.24 10.15 -33.68
C TYR A 292 -22.31 10.72 -32.60
N PRO A 293 -20.99 10.62 -32.76
CA PRO A 293 -20.03 11.21 -31.82
C PRO A 293 -20.16 12.74 -31.84
N ILE A 294 -20.61 13.32 -30.75
CA ILE A 294 -20.82 14.77 -30.62
C ILE A 294 -19.54 15.57 -30.88
N GLU A 295 -18.38 15.00 -30.55
CA GLU A 295 -17.09 15.64 -30.81
C GLU A 295 -16.79 15.78 -32.29
N GLU A 296 -17.22 14.82 -33.12
CA GLU A 296 -17.08 14.90 -34.59
C GLU A 296 -17.92 16.06 -35.15
N TYR A 297 -19.17 16.17 -34.68
CA TYR A 297 -20.02 17.32 -35.03
C TYR A 297 -19.39 18.64 -34.56
N ASN A 298 -18.91 18.71 -33.33
CA ASN A 298 -18.32 19.91 -32.75
C ASN A 298 -17.09 20.37 -33.53
N MET A 299 -16.25 19.44 -33.92
CA MET A 299 -15.07 19.75 -34.75
C MET A 299 -15.48 20.23 -36.17
N ALA A 300 -16.40 19.51 -36.79
CA ALA A 300 -16.86 19.83 -38.14
C ALA A 300 -17.51 21.21 -38.21
N LEU A 301 -18.46 21.50 -37.32
CA LEU A 301 -19.14 22.78 -37.28
C LEU A 301 -18.14 23.93 -37.09
N ARG A 302 -17.22 23.79 -36.17
CA ARG A 302 -16.17 24.79 -35.93
C ARG A 302 -15.31 25.00 -37.16
N GLN A 303 -14.87 23.92 -37.77
CA GLN A 303 -14.02 23.99 -38.96
C GLN A 303 -14.73 24.69 -40.13
N TYR A 304 -16.00 24.33 -40.40
CA TYR A 304 -16.79 24.98 -41.44
C TYR A 304 -16.92 26.50 -41.25
N ILE A 305 -17.18 26.93 -40.00
CA ILE A 305 -17.32 28.36 -39.69
C ILE A 305 -15.99 29.09 -39.89
N LEU A 306 -14.88 28.54 -39.39
CA LEU A 306 -13.56 29.15 -39.50
C LEU A 306 -13.05 29.15 -40.94
N ASP A 307 -13.33 28.12 -41.73
CA ASP A 307 -13.00 28.07 -43.16
C ASP A 307 -13.65 29.22 -43.92
N VAL A 308 -14.87 29.57 -43.58
CA VAL A 308 -15.58 30.70 -44.18
C VAL A 308 -15.07 32.04 -43.64
N LEU A 309 -15.01 32.20 -42.33
CA LEU A 309 -14.71 33.50 -41.71
C LEU A 309 -13.23 33.87 -41.81
N ASP A 310 -12.31 32.91 -41.60
CA ASP A 310 -10.87 33.20 -41.57
C ASP A 310 -10.17 32.95 -42.92
N MET A 311 -10.60 31.91 -43.67
CA MET A 311 -9.95 31.55 -44.96
C MET A 311 -10.73 32.01 -46.18
N GLY A 312 -11.98 32.50 -46.03
CA GLY A 312 -12.82 32.95 -47.16
C GLY A 312 -13.28 31.81 -48.07
N ILE A 313 -13.28 30.57 -47.60
CA ILE A 313 -13.71 29.40 -48.38
C ILE A 313 -15.23 29.48 -48.59
N ARG A 314 -15.67 29.39 -49.85
CA ARG A 314 -17.10 29.42 -50.16
C ARG A 314 -17.80 28.14 -49.70
N PRO A 315 -18.90 28.21 -48.96
CA PRO A 315 -19.70 27.03 -48.58
C PRO A 315 -20.10 26.16 -49.77
N SER A 316 -20.45 26.76 -50.89
CA SER A 316 -20.83 26.02 -52.10
C SER A 316 -19.71 25.13 -52.67
N SER A 317 -18.44 25.38 -52.34
CA SER A 317 -17.29 24.54 -52.73
C SER A 317 -16.99 23.41 -51.73
N GLN A 318 -17.55 23.47 -50.51
CA GLN A 318 -17.37 22.44 -49.49
C GLN A 318 -18.37 21.30 -49.70
N PRO A 319 -18.01 20.03 -49.43
CA PRO A 319 -18.96 18.91 -49.50
C PRO A 319 -20.04 19.05 -48.40
N PHE A 320 -21.21 18.46 -48.64
CA PHE A 320 -22.17 18.25 -47.57
C PHE A 320 -21.65 17.20 -46.63
N LEU A 321 -21.75 17.44 -45.32
CA LEU A 321 -21.34 16.51 -44.30
C LEU A 321 -22.55 15.74 -43.76
N TYR A 322 -22.47 14.42 -43.78
CA TYR A 322 -23.48 13.54 -43.22
C TYR A 322 -22.89 12.76 -42.03
N LEU A 323 -23.39 12.98 -40.84
CA LEU A 323 -23.03 12.21 -39.64
C LEU A 323 -23.77 10.88 -39.66
N GLN A 324 -23.12 9.84 -40.19
CA GLN A 324 -23.76 8.53 -40.41
C GLN A 324 -23.26 7.44 -39.45
N THR A 325 -22.10 7.64 -38.86
CA THR A 325 -21.53 6.72 -37.90
C THR A 325 -21.89 7.10 -36.48
N GLY A 326 -22.21 6.13 -35.66
CA GLY A 326 -22.54 6.38 -34.28
C GLY A 326 -22.22 5.17 -33.40
N HIS A 327 -22.50 5.32 -32.13
CA HIS A 327 -22.34 4.26 -31.15
C HIS A 327 -23.52 4.25 -30.16
N PRO A 328 -23.88 3.07 -29.66
CA PRO A 328 -24.88 2.95 -28.61
C PRO A 328 -24.32 3.44 -27.28
N THR A 329 -25.15 4.15 -26.52
CA THR A 329 -24.89 4.47 -25.11
C THR A 329 -25.96 3.82 -24.28
N LEU A 330 -25.56 2.98 -23.34
CA LEU A 330 -26.48 2.18 -22.51
C LEU A 330 -26.20 2.40 -21.02
N ASN A 331 -27.26 2.36 -20.22
CA ASN A 331 -27.20 2.55 -18.80
C ASN A 331 -27.25 1.21 -18.06
N TYR A 332 -26.12 0.78 -17.53
CA TYR A 332 -26.00 -0.48 -16.79
C TYR A 332 -26.98 -0.57 -15.60
N ARG A 333 -27.18 0.55 -14.89
CA ARG A 333 -28.08 0.60 -13.73
C ARG A 333 -29.54 0.39 -14.16
N ALA A 334 -29.96 1.05 -15.24
CA ALA A 334 -31.31 0.94 -15.79
C ALA A 334 -31.58 -0.50 -16.31
N MET A 335 -30.61 -1.07 -17.03
CA MET A 335 -30.74 -2.47 -17.47
C MET A 335 -30.97 -3.43 -16.29
N ARG A 336 -30.21 -3.26 -15.21
CA ARG A 336 -30.39 -4.05 -13.98
C ARG A 336 -31.74 -3.80 -13.31
N LEU A 337 -32.23 -2.56 -13.32
CA LEU A 337 -33.52 -2.19 -12.74
C LEU A 337 -34.67 -2.94 -13.41
N TYR A 338 -34.61 -3.07 -14.74
CA TYR A 338 -35.64 -3.74 -15.54
C TYR A 338 -35.35 -5.22 -15.83
N GLY A 339 -34.35 -5.82 -15.15
CA GLY A 339 -34.04 -7.25 -15.27
C GLY A 339 -33.44 -7.67 -16.61
N LEU A 340 -32.88 -6.71 -17.38
CA LEU A 340 -32.24 -7.00 -18.66
C LEU A 340 -30.83 -7.53 -18.51
N ALA A 341 -30.45 -8.45 -19.39
CA ALA A 341 -29.15 -9.09 -19.35
C ALA A 341 -28.03 -8.14 -19.80
N THR A 342 -27.14 -7.78 -18.89
CA THR A 342 -26.00 -6.89 -19.19
C THR A 342 -24.96 -7.52 -20.11
N SER A 343 -25.04 -8.82 -20.37
CA SER A 343 -24.22 -9.52 -21.36
C SER A 343 -24.62 -9.23 -22.82
N LEU A 344 -25.79 -8.64 -23.03
CA LEU A 344 -26.29 -8.24 -24.35
C LEU A 344 -25.87 -6.82 -24.76
N ILE A 345 -25.11 -6.12 -23.91
CA ILE A 345 -24.55 -4.83 -24.23
C ILE A 345 -23.56 -4.99 -25.41
N PRO A 346 -23.75 -4.26 -26.52
CA PRO A 346 -22.81 -4.28 -27.64
C PRO A 346 -21.38 -3.92 -27.21
N GLU A 347 -20.36 -4.55 -27.82
CA GLU A 347 -18.96 -4.30 -27.46
C GLU A 347 -18.53 -2.85 -27.69
N ASN A 348 -19.10 -2.18 -28.71
CA ASN A 348 -18.86 -0.80 -29.06
C ASN A 348 -19.72 0.19 -28.26
N ALA A 349 -20.51 -0.29 -27.29
CA ALA A 349 -21.37 0.59 -26.51
C ALA A 349 -20.61 1.37 -25.44
N GLU A 350 -20.91 2.65 -25.29
CA GLU A 350 -20.58 3.40 -24.10
C GLU A 350 -21.51 2.98 -22.96
N VAL A 351 -20.97 2.56 -21.83
CA VAL A 351 -21.74 2.05 -20.71
C VAL A 351 -21.71 3.01 -19.54
N LEU A 352 -22.83 3.67 -19.30
CA LEU A 352 -23.03 4.58 -18.17
C LEU A 352 -23.37 3.81 -16.89
N ASN A 353 -23.05 4.39 -15.74
CA ASN A 353 -23.41 3.87 -14.42
C ASN A 353 -23.00 2.41 -14.16
N ARG A 354 -21.96 1.94 -14.85
CA ARG A 354 -21.37 0.64 -14.57
C ARG A 354 -20.73 0.67 -13.20
N PRO A 355 -21.03 -0.29 -12.31
CA PRO A 355 -20.37 -0.32 -11.01
C PRO A 355 -18.87 -0.49 -11.23
N THR A 356 -18.11 0.41 -10.65
CA THR A 356 -16.65 0.34 -10.69
C THR A 356 -16.21 -0.89 -9.92
N SER A 357 -15.41 -1.76 -10.53
CA SER A 357 -14.89 -2.93 -9.83
C SER A 357 -14.01 -2.48 -8.66
N PHE A 358 -14.01 -3.27 -7.58
CA PHE A 358 -13.09 -3.08 -6.44
C PHE A 358 -11.66 -2.82 -6.93
N TRP A 359 -11.23 -3.55 -7.96
CA TRP A 359 -9.90 -3.41 -8.53
C TRP A 359 -9.66 -2.06 -9.21
N GLN A 360 -10.65 -1.52 -9.92
CA GLN A 360 -10.54 -0.19 -10.54
C GLN A 360 -10.46 0.93 -9.49
N LEU A 361 -11.23 0.80 -8.42
CA LEU A 361 -11.27 1.78 -7.33
C LEU A 361 -10.00 1.74 -6.47
N TYR A 362 -9.52 0.54 -6.14
CA TYR A 362 -8.50 0.35 -5.12
C TYR A 362 -7.15 -0.16 -5.65
N LYS A 363 -6.97 -0.35 -6.98
CA LYS A 363 -5.74 -0.84 -7.59
C LYS A 363 -4.49 -0.10 -7.07
N ARG A 364 -4.57 1.22 -6.99
CA ARG A 364 -3.44 2.05 -6.51
C ARG A 364 -3.17 1.81 -5.03
N GLN A 365 -4.21 1.77 -4.20
CA GLN A 365 -4.09 1.50 -2.77
C GLN A 365 -3.55 0.09 -2.53
N VAL A 366 -4.09 -0.92 -3.22
CA VAL A 366 -3.63 -2.31 -3.13
C VAL A 366 -2.15 -2.42 -3.51
N MET A 367 -1.71 -1.74 -4.59
CA MET A 367 -0.29 -1.71 -4.96
C MET A 367 0.59 -1.03 -3.90
N ILE A 368 0.13 0.09 -3.32
CA ILE A 368 0.87 0.79 -2.26
C ILE A 368 0.98 -0.09 -1.01
N PHE A 369 -0.13 -0.68 -0.56
CA PHE A 369 -0.12 -1.59 0.59
C PHE A 369 0.73 -2.83 0.34
N GLY A 370 0.66 -3.40 -0.88
CA GLY A 370 1.53 -4.52 -1.28
C GLY A 370 3.01 -4.16 -1.23
N LEU A 371 3.38 -2.97 -1.71
CA LEU A 371 4.76 -2.48 -1.64
C LEU A 371 5.22 -2.26 -0.20
N LEU A 372 4.38 -1.61 0.64
CA LEU A 372 4.70 -1.38 2.05
C LEU A 372 4.84 -2.70 2.82
N PHE A 373 3.97 -3.66 2.55
CA PHE A 373 4.07 -5.01 3.12
C PHE A 373 5.37 -5.70 2.71
N PHE A 374 5.74 -5.63 1.43
CA PHE A 374 6.98 -6.22 0.94
C PHE A 374 8.22 -5.58 1.56
N VAL A 375 8.25 -4.24 1.68
CA VAL A 375 9.34 -3.51 2.35
C VAL A 375 9.42 -3.88 3.84
N GLY A 376 8.27 -3.97 4.52
CA GLY A 376 8.19 -4.41 5.91
C GLY A 376 8.70 -5.85 6.10
N LEU A 377 8.30 -6.76 5.22
CA LEU A 377 8.76 -8.15 5.23
C LEU A 377 10.27 -8.25 4.99
N MET A 378 10.79 -7.51 4.01
CA MET A 378 12.24 -7.44 3.77
C MET A 378 12.98 -6.89 4.98
N GLY A 379 12.48 -5.83 5.60
CA GLY A 379 13.05 -5.27 6.82
C GLY A 379 13.06 -6.28 7.97
N PHE A 380 11.98 -7.04 8.15
CA PHE A 380 11.89 -8.10 9.14
C PHE A 380 12.89 -9.23 8.89
N ILE A 381 13.01 -9.67 7.63
CA ILE A 381 13.99 -10.70 7.23
C ILE A 381 15.42 -10.22 7.51
N ILE A 382 15.76 -9.00 7.11
CA ILE A 382 17.08 -8.42 7.34
C ILE A 382 17.37 -8.34 8.85
N LEU A 383 16.41 -7.88 9.65
CA LEU A 383 16.56 -7.77 11.10
C LEU A 383 16.79 -9.13 11.77
N THR A 384 16.08 -10.17 11.33
CA THR A 384 16.23 -11.54 11.85
C THR A 384 17.59 -12.12 11.45
N LEU A 385 18.04 -11.90 10.21
CA LEU A 385 19.36 -12.32 9.73
C LEU A 385 20.49 -11.63 10.51
N VAL A 386 20.41 -10.32 10.71
CA VAL A 386 21.41 -9.56 11.49
C VAL A 386 21.46 -10.04 12.94
N ARG A 387 20.31 -10.30 13.56
CA ARG A 387 20.26 -10.87 14.93
C ARG A 387 20.87 -12.27 14.99
N SER A 388 20.58 -13.12 14.01
CA SER A 388 21.15 -14.46 13.92
C SER A 388 22.68 -14.42 13.74
N MET A 389 23.18 -13.59 12.84
CA MET A 389 24.61 -13.41 12.62
C MET A 389 25.34 -12.94 13.89
N ARG A 390 24.77 -11.96 14.60
CA ARG A 390 25.35 -11.48 15.87
C ARG A 390 25.38 -12.56 16.95
N ARG A 391 24.36 -13.44 17.02
CA ARG A 391 24.35 -14.59 17.94
C ARG A 391 25.41 -15.61 17.57
N MET A 392 25.53 -15.95 16.29
CA MET A 392 26.58 -16.87 15.80
C MET A 392 27.98 -16.34 16.08
N GLN A 393 28.19 -15.04 15.86
CA GLN A 393 29.49 -14.43 16.10
C GLN A 393 29.88 -14.50 17.59
N LYS A 394 28.97 -14.15 18.50
CA LYS A 394 29.19 -14.29 19.94
C LYS A 394 29.50 -15.74 20.36
N ALA A 395 28.72 -16.69 19.82
CA ALA A 395 28.97 -18.12 20.12
C ALA A 395 30.33 -18.60 19.60
N ARG A 396 30.72 -18.13 18.43
CA ARG A 396 32.06 -18.42 17.86
C ARG A 396 33.18 -17.84 18.72
N ASP A 397 33.04 -16.55 19.10
CA ASP A 397 34.06 -15.87 19.91
C ASP A 397 34.25 -16.58 21.28
N LEU A 398 33.14 -17.00 21.90
CA LEU A 398 33.18 -17.79 23.15
C LEU A 398 33.86 -19.14 22.94
N ALA A 399 33.54 -19.86 21.85
CA ALA A 399 34.15 -21.15 21.54
C ALA A 399 35.68 -21.01 21.24
N GLU A 400 36.03 -19.93 20.54
CA GLU A 400 37.44 -19.67 20.19
C GLU A 400 38.28 -19.33 21.44
N ASN A 401 37.74 -18.49 22.34
CA ASN A 401 38.35 -18.18 23.63
C ASN A 401 38.50 -19.43 24.49
N ALA A 402 37.46 -20.27 24.57
CA ALA A 402 37.57 -21.55 25.31
C ALA A 402 38.64 -22.48 24.73
N ASN A 403 38.77 -22.54 23.40
CA ASN A 403 39.78 -23.38 22.74
C ASN A 403 41.19 -22.83 22.96
N GLN A 404 41.38 -21.50 22.94
CA GLN A 404 42.65 -20.86 23.24
C GLN A 404 43.06 -21.13 24.69
N MET A 405 42.16 -21.01 25.66
CA MET A 405 42.41 -21.33 27.06
C MET A 405 42.81 -22.80 27.23
N LYS A 406 42.09 -23.72 26.56
CA LYS A 406 42.40 -25.14 26.57
C LYS A 406 43.81 -25.45 26.00
N SER A 407 44.18 -24.77 24.92
CA SER A 407 45.50 -24.95 24.29
C SER A 407 46.63 -24.43 25.18
N ALA A 408 46.43 -23.25 25.79
CA ALA A 408 47.40 -22.69 26.74
C ALA A 408 47.55 -23.59 27.98
N PHE A 409 46.45 -24.18 28.46
CA PHE A 409 46.46 -25.15 29.55
C PHE A 409 47.36 -26.35 29.22
N ILE A 410 47.13 -27.02 28.09
CA ILE A 410 47.92 -28.20 27.66
C ILE A 410 49.40 -27.84 27.52
N GLN A 411 49.72 -26.69 26.96
CA GLN A 411 51.10 -26.23 26.76
C GLN A 411 51.79 -25.99 28.09
N ASN A 412 51.17 -25.28 29.02
CA ASN A 412 51.74 -25.01 30.32
C ASN A 412 51.95 -26.31 31.12
N MET A 413 50.97 -27.21 31.08
CA MET A 413 51.09 -28.52 31.73
C MET A 413 52.24 -29.34 31.21
N SER A 414 52.38 -29.39 29.88
CA SER A 414 53.50 -30.12 29.26
C SER A 414 54.87 -29.59 29.71
N HIS A 415 54.94 -28.27 29.90
CA HIS A 415 56.18 -27.65 30.34
C HIS A 415 56.48 -27.95 31.83
N GLU A 416 55.48 -27.80 32.71
CA GLU A 416 55.64 -28.03 34.16
C GLU A 416 55.89 -29.51 34.51
N VAL A 417 55.37 -30.46 33.73
CA VAL A 417 55.61 -31.90 33.90
C VAL A 417 57.01 -32.27 33.39
N ARG A 418 57.49 -31.66 32.30
CA ARG A 418 58.78 -31.98 31.69
C ARG A 418 59.98 -31.68 32.62
N THR A 419 59.90 -30.57 33.38
CA THR A 419 60.97 -30.10 34.23
C THR A 419 61.33 -31.15 35.36
N PRO A 420 60.39 -31.57 36.21
CA PRO A 420 60.70 -32.58 37.23
C PRO A 420 61.02 -33.94 36.61
N LEU A 421 60.40 -34.30 35.47
CA LEU A 421 60.70 -35.56 34.79
C LEU A 421 62.11 -35.58 34.30
N ASN A 422 62.64 -34.52 33.68
CA ASN A 422 63.99 -34.40 33.22
C ASN A 422 64.97 -34.44 34.40
N SER A 423 64.61 -33.82 35.53
CA SER A 423 65.43 -33.92 36.76
C SER A 423 65.56 -35.36 37.28
N ILE A 424 64.39 -36.07 37.33
CA ILE A 424 64.39 -37.49 37.72
C ILE A 424 65.27 -38.31 36.82
N ILE A 425 65.16 -38.17 35.49
CA ILE A 425 65.95 -38.89 34.49
C ILE A 425 67.44 -38.56 34.66
N GLY A 426 67.78 -37.27 34.75
CA GLY A 426 69.13 -36.80 34.79
C GLY A 426 69.85 -37.30 36.05
N PHE A 427 69.23 -37.12 37.24
CA PHE A 427 69.82 -37.61 38.48
C PHE A 427 69.85 -39.16 38.59
N SER A 428 68.89 -39.85 38.05
CA SER A 428 68.88 -41.32 37.98
C SER A 428 69.96 -41.83 37.09
N GLN A 429 70.35 -41.13 35.96
CA GLN A 429 71.44 -41.46 35.15
C GLN A 429 72.79 -41.28 35.86
N LEU A 430 72.90 -40.20 36.65
CA LEU A 430 74.13 -39.99 37.47
C LEU A 430 74.27 -41.06 38.53
N LEU A 431 73.15 -41.44 39.21
CA LEU A 431 73.15 -42.53 40.21
C LEU A 431 73.47 -43.92 39.62
N GLY A 432 73.26 -44.11 38.31
CA GLY A 432 73.57 -45.34 37.58
C GLY A 432 75.04 -45.41 37.06
N MET A 433 75.91 -44.44 37.36
CA MET A 433 77.32 -44.48 37.01
C MET A 433 78.08 -45.57 37.78
N PRO A 434 79.23 -46.08 37.24
CA PRO A 434 79.99 -47.13 37.89
C PRO A 434 80.41 -46.77 39.32
N ASP A 435 80.51 -47.79 40.20
CA ASP A 435 80.90 -47.62 41.59
C ASP A 435 82.27 -46.94 41.73
N GLY A 436 82.28 -45.90 42.62
CA GLY A 436 83.50 -45.08 42.82
C GLY A 436 83.53 -43.75 42.09
N THR A 437 82.50 -43.49 41.26
CA THR A 437 82.38 -42.20 40.52
C THR A 437 81.74 -41.11 41.39
N LEU A 438 80.84 -41.44 42.31
CA LEU A 438 80.13 -40.52 43.24
C LEU A 438 80.52 -40.85 44.67
N SER A 439 80.61 -39.80 45.51
CA SER A 439 80.78 -39.99 46.96
C SER A 439 79.41 -40.46 47.59
N PRO A 440 79.48 -41.08 48.78
CA PRO A 440 78.23 -41.46 49.46
C PRO A 440 77.28 -40.30 49.72
N GLU A 441 77.84 -39.13 50.00
CA GLU A 441 77.07 -37.89 50.26
C GLU A 441 76.41 -37.43 48.96
N GLU A 442 77.08 -37.45 47.81
CA GLU A 442 76.50 -37.11 46.51
C GLU A 442 75.42 -38.09 46.07
N LYS A 443 75.55 -39.37 46.36
CA LYS A 443 74.52 -40.39 46.10
C LYS A 443 73.27 -40.11 46.90
N GLU A 444 73.39 -39.78 48.17
CA GLU A 444 72.30 -39.44 49.02
C GLU A 444 71.57 -38.13 48.56
N GLU A 445 72.34 -37.12 48.18
CA GLU A 445 71.85 -35.90 47.66
C GLU A 445 71.03 -36.10 46.34
N TYR A 446 71.61 -36.84 45.37
CA TYR A 446 70.97 -37.12 44.09
C TYR A 446 69.72 -38.00 44.27
N MET A 447 69.76 -38.98 45.18
CA MET A 447 68.56 -39.74 45.52
C MET A 447 67.50 -38.86 46.12
N GLY A 448 67.84 -37.88 46.95
CA GLY A 448 66.97 -36.85 47.46
C GLY A 448 66.31 -36.04 46.34
N TYR A 449 67.11 -35.63 45.31
CA TYR A 449 66.53 -34.92 44.16
C TYR A 449 65.51 -35.77 43.37
N VAL A 450 65.79 -37.06 43.15
CA VAL A 450 64.93 -38.00 42.45
C VAL A 450 63.62 -38.16 43.22
N LEU A 451 63.71 -38.41 44.53
CA LEU A 451 62.54 -38.58 45.37
C LEU A 451 61.65 -37.31 45.44
N ASN A 452 62.27 -36.14 45.64
CA ASN A 452 61.59 -34.87 45.68
C ASN A 452 60.86 -34.54 44.38
N ASN A 453 61.55 -34.74 43.20
CA ASN A 453 60.92 -34.50 41.93
C ASN A 453 59.81 -35.53 41.57
N SER A 454 59.95 -36.79 42.01
CA SER A 454 58.90 -37.82 41.90
C SER A 454 57.69 -37.47 42.70
N HIS A 455 57.89 -36.95 43.90
CA HIS A 455 56.79 -36.48 44.74
C HIS A 455 56.08 -35.27 44.12
N LEU A 456 56.83 -34.33 43.61
CA LEU A 456 56.31 -33.16 42.93
C LEU A 456 55.49 -33.54 41.67
N LEU A 457 55.98 -34.48 40.88
CA LEU A 457 55.26 -34.95 39.68
C LEU A 457 53.95 -35.65 40.06
N THR A 458 53.98 -36.49 41.12
CA THR A 458 52.75 -37.15 41.64
C THR A 458 51.71 -36.13 42.09
N MET A 459 52.13 -35.10 42.84
CA MET A 459 51.23 -34.02 43.24
C MET A 459 50.63 -33.31 42.01
N MET A 460 51.43 -32.97 41.00
CA MET A 460 50.94 -32.31 39.77
C MET A 460 49.91 -33.18 39.05
N ILE A 461 50.15 -34.48 38.92
CA ILE A 461 49.22 -35.42 38.28
C ILE A 461 47.90 -35.46 39.05
N ASN A 462 47.94 -35.56 40.38
CA ASN A 462 46.74 -35.57 41.21
C ASN A 462 45.98 -34.25 41.12
N ASP A 463 46.66 -33.11 41.05
CA ASP A 463 46.07 -31.79 40.85
C ASP A 463 45.34 -31.71 39.49
N MET A 464 45.97 -32.25 38.43
CA MET A 464 45.35 -32.33 37.10
C MET A 464 44.09 -33.20 37.05
N ILE A 465 44.14 -34.37 37.68
CA ILE A 465 42.99 -35.27 37.77
C ILE A 465 41.84 -34.56 38.53
N SER A 466 42.15 -33.96 39.67
CA SER A 466 41.17 -33.22 40.46
C SER A 466 40.53 -32.09 39.67
N LEU A 467 41.34 -31.32 38.92
CA LEU A 467 40.85 -30.26 38.07
C LEU A 467 39.96 -30.80 36.95
N SER A 468 40.36 -31.88 36.29
CA SER A 468 39.60 -32.52 35.21
C SER A 468 38.25 -33.05 35.72
N ASP A 469 38.22 -33.66 36.90
CA ASP A 469 36.98 -34.17 37.51
C ASP A 469 36.01 -33.05 37.90
N MET A 470 36.55 -31.93 38.41
CA MET A 470 35.76 -30.73 38.70
C MET A 470 35.16 -30.11 37.45
N GLU A 471 35.95 -29.93 36.36
CA GLU A 471 35.47 -29.38 35.07
C GLU A 471 34.39 -30.25 34.42
N ASN A 472 34.48 -31.55 34.55
CA ASN A 472 33.49 -32.48 34.01
C ASN A 472 32.29 -32.73 34.91
N GLY A 473 32.20 -32.03 36.05
CA GLY A 473 31.13 -32.21 37.02
C GLY A 473 31.08 -33.58 37.71
N ARG A 474 32.20 -34.31 37.65
CA ARG A 474 32.34 -35.64 38.28
C ARG A 474 32.90 -35.57 39.69
N TYR A 475 33.19 -34.36 40.15
CA TYR A 475 33.72 -34.13 41.49
C TYR A 475 32.61 -34.23 42.52
N ALA A 476 32.48 -35.40 43.15
CA ALA A 476 31.48 -35.64 44.18
C ALA A 476 32.01 -35.15 45.55
N VAL A 477 31.15 -34.42 46.27
CA VAL A 477 31.41 -34.02 47.66
C VAL A 477 30.76 -35.06 48.57
N GLU A 478 31.54 -35.67 49.45
CA GLU A 478 31.06 -36.68 50.41
C GLU A 478 30.87 -36.05 51.78
N LEU A 479 29.69 -35.56 52.03
CA LEU A 479 29.36 -34.94 53.30
C LEU A 479 29.17 -35.99 54.39
N GLY A 480 29.91 -35.87 55.49
CA GLY A 480 29.81 -36.71 56.63
C GLY A 480 30.13 -35.99 57.96
N PRO A 481 29.82 -36.61 59.09
CA PRO A 481 30.16 -36.03 60.40
C PRO A 481 31.68 -36.03 60.61
N THR A 482 32.22 -34.82 60.67
CA THR A 482 33.67 -34.58 60.75
C THR A 482 34.03 -33.93 62.09
N ASP A 483 35.04 -34.48 62.77
CA ASP A 483 35.71 -33.84 63.89
C ASP A 483 36.72 -32.81 63.32
N LEU A 484 36.40 -31.55 63.42
CA LEU A 484 37.23 -30.48 62.82
C LEU A 484 38.54 -30.26 63.62
N ASN A 485 38.54 -30.53 64.94
CA ASN A 485 39.75 -30.37 65.70
C ASN A 485 40.74 -31.50 65.44
N GLU A 486 40.28 -32.75 65.34
CA GLU A 486 41.12 -33.83 64.86
C GLU A 486 41.67 -33.63 63.47
N MET A 487 40.82 -33.17 62.55
CA MET A 487 41.16 -32.87 61.16
C MET A 487 42.25 -31.77 61.07
N THR A 488 42.11 -30.67 61.86
CA THR A 488 43.11 -29.59 61.88
C THR A 488 44.46 -30.08 62.43
N LEU A 489 44.45 -30.89 63.48
CA LEU A 489 45.66 -31.52 64.03
C LEU A 489 46.34 -32.45 63.00
N GLN A 490 45.57 -33.25 62.28
CA GLN A 490 46.07 -34.11 61.21
C GLN A 490 46.67 -33.28 60.07
N SER A 491 46.07 -32.13 59.70
CA SER A 491 46.59 -31.20 58.70
C SER A 491 47.94 -30.61 59.11
N ILE A 492 48.10 -30.28 60.39
CA ILE A 492 49.38 -29.79 60.94
C ILE A 492 50.45 -30.89 60.84
N LYS A 493 50.16 -32.10 61.34
CA LYS A 493 51.08 -33.26 61.28
C LYS A 493 51.55 -33.56 59.85
N ALA A 494 50.68 -33.38 58.85
CA ALA A 494 51.02 -33.67 57.44
C ALA A 494 52.10 -32.72 56.88
N VAL A 495 52.32 -31.54 57.48
CA VAL A 495 53.25 -30.54 57.02
C VAL A 495 54.44 -30.28 57.98
N GLU A 496 54.40 -30.90 59.16
CA GLU A 496 55.39 -30.68 60.24
C GLU A 496 56.84 -30.88 59.78
N ASN A 497 57.11 -31.89 58.95
CA ASN A 497 58.41 -32.19 58.39
C ASN A 497 58.86 -31.16 57.31
N ARG A 498 58.04 -30.20 56.96
CA ARG A 498 58.36 -29.15 55.96
C ARG A 498 58.59 -27.77 56.58
N LEU A 499 58.60 -27.70 57.90
CA LEU A 499 58.79 -26.44 58.60
C LEU A 499 60.24 -25.91 58.38
N PRO A 500 60.38 -24.61 58.04
CA PRO A 500 61.67 -23.97 58.01
C PRO A 500 62.32 -23.98 59.42
N GLY A 501 63.65 -24.05 59.49
CA GLY A 501 64.33 -24.00 60.80
C GLY A 501 63.98 -22.72 61.57
N GLY A 502 63.49 -22.86 62.82
CA GLY A 502 63.12 -21.77 63.70
C GLY A 502 61.61 -21.35 63.59
N SER A 503 60.84 -22.06 62.76
CA SER A 503 59.36 -21.87 62.68
C SER A 503 58.64 -22.95 63.41
N ARG A 504 57.44 -22.64 63.94
CA ARG A 504 56.49 -23.59 64.52
C ARG A 504 55.06 -23.28 64.05
N ILE A 505 54.21 -24.32 64.03
CA ILE A 505 52.81 -24.14 63.78
C ILE A 505 52.06 -24.01 65.13
N VAL A 506 51.33 -22.93 65.28
CA VAL A 506 50.49 -22.63 66.44
C VAL A 506 49.03 -22.81 66.07
N LEU A 507 48.35 -23.75 66.75
CA LEU A 507 46.92 -23.93 66.62
C LEU A 507 46.21 -23.01 67.61
N GLN A 508 45.30 -22.20 67.12
CA GLN A 508 44.38 -21.40 67.91
C GLN A 508 42.93 -21.94 67.71
N PRO A 509 42.51 -22.91 68.52
CA PRO A 509 41.20 -23.52 68.39
C PRO A 509 40.12 -22.54 68.85
N GLY A 510 39.06 -22.36 68.05
CA GLY A 510 37.85 -21.59 68.34
C GLY A 510 36.59 -22.41 68.14
N ILE A 511 36.74 -23.73 68.11
CA ILE A 511 35.66 -24.72 68.01
C ILE A 511 35.69 -25.62 69.23
N ASP A 512 34.52 -25.93 69.85
CA ASP A 512 34.41 -26.77 71.00
C ASP A 512 34.86 -28.20 70.71
N GLU A 513 35.58 -28.80 71.69
CA GLU A 513 36.30 -30.10 71.52
C GLU A 513 35.36 -31.28 71.16
N ASP A 514 34.08 -31.24 71.56
CA ASP A 514 33.11 -32.35 71.36
C ASP A 514 32.18 -32.10 70.14
N SER A 515 32.37 -31.05 69.36
CA SER A 515 31.46 -30.67 68.25
C SER A 515 31.84 -31.33 66.97
N ARG A 516 30.86 -32.05 66.38
CA ARG A 516 31.00 -32.59 64.96
C ARG A 516 30.15 -31.81 64.03
N TYR A 517 30.68 -31.57 62.79
CA TYR A 517 30.02 -30.81 61.74
C TYR A 517 29.90 -31.64 60.48
N ILE A 518 28.79 -31.46 59.74
CA ILE A 518 28.57 -32.14 58.48
C ILE A 518 29.29 -31.39 57.37
N THR A 519 30.41 -31.98 56.96
CA THR A 519 31.24 -31.49 55.85
C THR A 519 32.00 -32.63 55.19
N ASP A 520 32.66 -32.38 54.05
CA ASP A 520 33.64 -33.28 53.49
C ASP A 520 35.02 -32.97 54.13
N GLY A 521 35.31 -33.69 55.23
CA GLY A 521 36.52 -33.46 56.01
C GLY A 521 37.80 -33.66 55.22
N MET A 522 37.82 -34.59 54.26
CA MET A 522 39.00 -34.81 53.41
C MET A 522 39.31 -33.60 52.50
N ARG A 523 38.27 -32.96 51.99
CA ARG A 523 38.44 -31.78 51.12
C ARG A 523 38.85 -30.55 51.92
N VAL A 524 38.24 -30.32 53.06
CA VAL A 524 38.68 -29.26 53.97
C VAL A 524 40.12 -29.46 54.38
N GLN A 525 40.51 -30.69 54.79
CA GLN A 525 41.88 -31.04 55.13
C GLN A 525 42.86 -30.76 53.99
N GLN A 526 42.49 -31.11 52.77
CA GLN A 526 43.34 -30.85 51.55
C GLN A 526 43.53 -29.33 51.33
N ILE A 527 42.52 -28.51 51.55
CA ILE A 527 42.63 -27.03 51.46
C ILE A 527 43.58 -26.53 52.55
N LEU A 528 43.43 -26.99 53.80
CA LEU A 528 44.27 -26.57 54.90
C LEU A 528 45.73 -27.00 54.72
N ILE A 529 45.99 -28.23 54.25
CA ILE A 529 47.32 -28.70 53.92
C ILE A 529 47.97 -27.84 52.85
N ASN A 530 47.18 -27.42 51.85
CA ASN A 530 47.70 -26.52 50.79
C ASN A 530 48.07 -25.14 51.37
N PHE A 531 47.22 -24.55 52.20
CA PHE A 531 47.51 -23.27 52.87
C PHE A 531 48.74 -23.39 53.78
N LEU A 532 48.81 -24.41 54.62
CA LEU A 532 49.98 -24.68 55.51
C LEU A 532 51.27 -24.94 54.71
N THR A 533 51.20 -25.71 53.61
CA THR A 533 52.34 -25.92 52.75
C THR A 533 52.83 -24.61 52.12
N ASN A 534 51.91 -23.74 51.69
CA ASN A 534 52.26 -22.45 51.17
C ASN A 534 52.90 -21.55 52.25
N ALA A 535 52.36 -21.57 53.48
CA ALA A 535 52.95 -20.87 54.61
C ALA A 535 54.36 -21.37 54.94
N CYS A 536 54.59 -22.68 54.98
CA CYS A 536 55.94 -23.24 55.19
C CYS A 536 56.94 -22.85 54.13
N LYS A 537 56.54 -22.79 52.86
CA LYS A 537 57.40 -22.41 51.74
C LYS A 537 57.78 -20.92 51.74
N ASN A 538 56.94 -20.07 52.30
CA ASN A 538 57.11 -18.62 52.18
C ASN A 538 57.48 -17.95 53.54
N SER A 539 57.35 -18.63 54.67
CA SER A 539 57.77 -18.14 56.00
C SER A 539 59.30 -18.05 56.07
N THR A 540 59.76 -16.94 56.62
CA THR A 540 61.20 -16.66 56.78
C THR A 540 61.70 -16.93 58.20
N GLY A 541 60.93 -17.65 59.00
CA GLY A 541 61.08 -17.85 60.41
C GLY A 541 59.90 -17.25 61.18
N GLY A 542 59.59 -17.71 62.37
CA GLY A 542 58.45 -17.27 63.17
C GLY A 542 57.24 -18.21 63.09
N ASP A 543 56.17 -17.82 63.74
CA ASP A 543 55.00 -18.68 63.94
C ASP A 543 54.08 -18.71 62.71
N ILE A 544 53.69 -19.90 62.27
CA ILE A 544 52.60 -20.11 61.35
C ILE A 544 51.35 -20.39 62.17
N VAL A 545 50.34 -19.59 62.06
CA VAL A 545 49.13 -19.67 62.91
C VAL A 545 47.98 -20.26 62.13
N LEU A 546 47.46 -21.41 62.57
CA LEU A 546 46.21 -21.96 62.06
C LEU A 546 45.09 -21.63 63.08
N THR A 547 44.09 -20.89 62.65
CA THR A 547 42.95 -20.49 63.49
C THR A 547 41.69 -21.15 62.96
N SER A 548 40.84 -21.64 63.88
CA SER A 548 39.45 -22.03 63.58
C SER A 548 38.49 -21.14 64.38
N SER A 549 37.35 -20.74 63.79
CA SER A 549 36.39 -19.85 64.43
C SER A 549 34.97 -20.12 63.94
N LEU A 550 33.99 -20.05 64.89
CA LEU A 550 32.55 -20.12 64.63
C LEU A 550 31.90 -18.74 64.65
N VAL A 551 32.63 -17.73 65.04
CA VAL A 551 32.11 -16.39 65.34
C VAL A 551 32.52 -15.38 64.28
N GLU A 552 33.66 -15.56 63.63
CA GLU A 552 34.22 -14.59 62.68
C GLU A 552 33.26 -14.31 61.50
N HIS A 553 32.62 -15.39 60.96
CA HIS A 553 31.61 -15.26 59.90
C HIS A 553 30.33 -16.01 60.31
N PRO A 554 29.24 -15.30 60.62
CA PRO A 554 27.99 -15.93 61.07
C PRO A 554 27.41 -16.92 60.04
N GLY A 555 27.10 -18.13 60.50
CA GLY A 555 26.59 -19.21 59.63
C GLY A 555 27.68 -20.05 58.92
N TYR A 556 28.93 -19.72 59.14
CA TYR A 556 30.08 -20.45 58.55
C TYR A 556 31.06 -20.90 59.64
N ILE A 557 31.80 -21.90 59.31
CA ILE A 557 33.02 -22.29 60.02
C ILE A 557 34.18 -21.64 59.29
N THR A 558 34.98 -20.85 59.98
CA THR A 558 36.13 -20.14 59.40
C THR A 558 37.40 -20.82 59.81
N PHE A 559 38.25 -21.09 58.84
CA PHE A 559 39.65 -21.46 59.05
C PHE A 559 40.56 -20.38 58.44
N SER A 560 41.64 -20.05 59.14
CA SER A 560 42.64 -19.21 58.53
C SER A 560 44.06 -19.69 58.82
N VAL A 561 44.95 -19.55 57.85
CA VAL A 561 46.36 -19.82 57.99
C VAL A 561 47.12 -18.51 57.73
N SER A 562 47.86 -18.07 58.74
CA SER A 562 48.71 -16.87 58.69
C SER A 562 50.16 -17.27 58.76
N ASP A 563 51.01 -16.64 57.93
CA ASP A 563 52.44 -16.80 57.93
C ASP A 563 53.18 -15.46 58.17
N THR A 564 54.46 -15.52 58.41
CA THR A 564 55.35 -14.38 58.61
C THR A 564 56.25 -14.14 57.40
N GLY A 565 55.80 -14.52 56.22
CA GLY A 565 56.50 -14.34 54.95
C GLY A 565 56.42 -12.92 54.40
N PRO A 566 56.88 -12.71 53.14
CA PRO A 566 56.89 -11.39 52.50
C PRO A 566 55.51 -10.83 52.21
N GLY A 567 54.44 -11.58 52.47
CA GLY A 567 53.09 -11.17 52.15
C GLY A 567 52.78 -11.22 50.64
N ILE A 568 51.56 -10.83 50.27
CA ILE A 568 51.09 -10.79 48.87
C ILE A 568 50.48 -9.43 48.62
N PRO A 569 50.89 -8.73 47.54
CA PRO A 569 50.32 -7.43 47.17
C PRO A 569 48.80 -7.50 46.93
N ALA A 570 48.06 -6.50 47.40
CA ALA A 570 46.59 -6.47 47.36
C ALA A 570 46.07 -6.55 45.90
N ASP A 571 46.79 -6.00 44.92
CA ASP A 571 46.43 -6.07 43.50
C ASP A 571 46.53 -7.49 42.93
N LYS A 572 47.22 -8.40 43.60
CA LYS A 572 47.38 -9.82 43.25
C LYS A 572 46.44 -10.74 44.02
N ALA A 573 45.74 -10.24 45.04
CA ALA A 573 44.95 -11.06 45.97
C ALA A 573 43.88 -11.93 45.27
N GLU A 574 43.30 -11.47 44.18
CA GLU A 574 42.32 -12.24 43.43
C GLU A 574 43.02 -13.18 42.41
N SER A 575 44.02 -12.69 41.73
CA SER A 575 44.68 -13.41 40.64
C SER A 575 45.52 -14.60 41.11
N ILE A 576 45.96 -14.66 42.39
CA ILE A 576 46.72 -15.83 42.92
C ILE A 576 45.87 -17.11 42.94
N PHE A 577 44.53 -16.98 42.89
CA PHE A 577 43.62 -18.11 42.79
C PHE A 577 43.31 -18.50 41.32
N ASP A 578 43.86 -17.78 40.34
CA ASP A 578 43.72 -18.15 38.95
C ASP A 578 44.71 -19.27 38.61
N ARG A 579 44.38 -20.08 37.63
CA ARG A 579 45.19 -21.25 37.24
C ARG A 579 46.54 -20.79 36.68
N PHE A 580 47.60 -21.47 37.11
CA PHE A 580 49.00 -21.23 36.67
C PHE A 580 49.59 -19.88 37.10
N VAL A 581 48.95 -19.15 37.96
CA VAL A 581 49.50 -17.91 38.48
C VAL A 581 50.53 -18.23 39.55
N LYS A 582 51.73 -17.71 39.39
CA LYS A 582 52.85 -17.76 40.33
C LYS A 582 53.31 -16.34 40.60
N LEU A 583 53.50 -15.94 41.83
CA LEU A 583 54.07 -14.65 42.18
C LEU A 583 55.58 -14.60 41.92
N ASP A 584 56.25 -15.74 42.00
CA ASP A 584 57.67 -15.93 41.70
C ASP A 584 57.82 -17.13 40.79
N SER A 585 58.29 -16.87 39.57
CA SER A 585 58.52 -17.89 38.53
C SER A 585 59.59 -18.90 38.87
N ASN A 586 60.48 -18.58 39.80
CA ASN A 586 61.57 -19.45 40.23
C ASN A 586 61.20 -20.46 41.33
N LYS A 587 60.06 -20.26 41.96
CA LYS A 587 59.57 -21.20 43.00
C LYS A 587 58.91 -22.42 42.40
N GLN A 588 59.25 -23.60 42.92
CA GLN A 588 58.66 -24.87 42.48
C GLN A 588 57.17 -24.98 42.79
N GLY A 589 56.39 -25.42 41.79
CA GLY A 589 54.98 -25.70 41.87
C GLY A 589 54.24 -25.35 40.59
N ALA A 590 53.14 -26.03 40.26
CA ALA A 590 52.36 -25.84 39.03
C ALA A 590 51.45 -24.59 39.02
N GLY A 591 51.34 -23.87 40.14
CA GLY A 591 50.42 -22.74 40.24
C GLY A 591 48.95 -23.18 40.22
N LEU A 592 48.65 -24.45 40.55
CA LEU A 592 47.30 -25.01 40.57
C LEU A 592 46.71 -25.08 41.97
N GLY A 593 47.52 -25.19 43.02
CA GLY A 593 47.05 -25.47 44.36
C GLY A 593 45.99 -24.50 44.89
N LEU A 594 46.20 -23.19 44.76
CA LEU A 594 45.20 -22.18 45.21
C LEU A 594 43.95 -22.18 44.35
N SER A 595 44.05 -22.41 43.04
CA SER A 595 42.87 -22.50 42.15
C SER A 595 42.03 -23.75 42.47
N ILE A 596 42.68 -24.86 42.83
CA ILE A 596 42.02 -26.09 43.32
C ILE A 596 41.33 -25.82 44.66
N CYS A 597 41.99 -25.13 45.60
CA CYS A 597 41.39 -24.73 46.87
C CYS A 597 40.12 -23.88 46.66
N ARG A 598 40.13 -22.93 45.72
CA ARG A 598 38.92 -22.13 45.37
C ARG A 598 37.79 -23.04 44.88
N MET A 599 38.07 -23.92 43.94
CA MET A 599 37.06 -24.83 43.37
C MET A 599 36.53 -25.81 44.41
N MET A 600 37.41 -26.35 45.29
CA MET A 600 37.00 -27.22 46.40
C MET A 600 36.11 -26.47 47.39
N ALA A 601 36.48 -25.27 47.82
CA ALA A 601 35.68 -24.46 48.71
C ALA A 601 34.31 -24.13 48.12
N GLU A 602 34.25 -23.74 46.87
CA GLU A 602 33.01 -23.49 46.13
C GLU A 602 32.11 -24.74 46.06
N SER A 603 32.71 -25.92 45.80
CA SER A 603 31.97 -27.19 45.78
C SER A 603 31.35 -27.56 47.16
N LEU A 604 31.99 -27.13 48.23
CA LEU A 604 31.48 -27.24 49.60
C LEU A 604 30.47 -26.19 49.96
N GLY A 605 30.13 -25.24 49.08
CA GLY A 605 29.29 -24.08 49.35
C GLY A 605 29.98 -22.99 50.18
N GLY A 606 31.29 -23.01 50.23
CA GLY A 606 32.15 -22.07 50.93
C GLY A 606 32.93 -21.13 50.01
N LYS A 607 33.95 -20.47 50.55
CA LYS A 607 34.80 -19.53 49.81
C LYS A 607 36.19 -19.49 50.41
N VAL A 608 37.20 -19.20 49.55
CA VAL A 608 38.58 -18.91 49.98
C VAL A 608 38.99 -17.53 49.44
N TRP A 609 39.82 -16.84 50.21
CA TRP A 609 40.40 -15.56 49.79
C TRP A 609 41.68 -15.28 50.61
N LEU A 610 42.46 -14.28 50.15
CA LEU A 610 43.57 -13.70 50.88
C LEU A 610 43.05 -12.49 51.71
N ASP A 611 43.34 -12.47 52.99
CA ASP A 611 43.08 -11.32 53.84
C ASP A 611 44.09 -10.21 53.58
N THR A 612 43.66 -9.22 52.83
CA THR A 612 44.52 -8.08 52.44
C THR A 612 44.77 -7.05 53.57
N HIS A 613 44.10 -7.23 54.71
CA HIS A 613 44.31 -6.40 55.89
C HIS A 613 45.38 -6.95 56.82
N TYR A 614 45.77 -8.20 56.64
CA TYR A 614 46.86 -8.81 57.38
C TYR A 614 48.21 -8.37 56.80
N THR A 615 49.07 -7.74 57.62
CA THR A 615 50.28 -7.05 57.18
C THR A 615 51.59 -7.72 57.63
N GLU A 616 51.52 -8.74 58.51
CA GLU A 616 52.69 -9.40 59.07
C GLU A 616 53.24 -10.54 58.18
N GLY A 617 52.53 -10.83 57.05
CA GLY A 617 52.82 -11.85 56.08
C GLY A 617 51.64 -12.10 55.16
N ALA A 618 51.28 -13.36 54.88
CA ALA A 618 50.03 -13.70 54.18
C ALA A 618 49.07 -14.45 55.11
N ARG A 619 47.77 -14.12 54.97
CA ARG A 619 46.69 -14.82 55.69
C ARG A 619 45.68 -15.33 54.67
N PHE A 620 45.60 -16.66 54.50
CA PHE A 620 44.58 -17.31 53.70
C PHE A 620 43.40 -17.70 54.55
N VAL A 621 42.20 -17.41 54.08
CA VAL A 621 40.97 -17.68 54.81
C VAL A 621 40.09 -18.64 54.01
N LEU A 622 39.54 -19.62 54.68
CA LEU A 622 38.51 -20.54 54.16
C LEU A 622 37.26 -20.43 55.04
N ILE A 623 36.11 -20.29 54.41
CA ILE A 623 34.84 -20.47 55.07
C ILE A 623 34.08 -21.63 54.44
N ILE A 624 33.39 -22.44 55.26
CA ILE A 624 32.51 -23.52 54.85
C ILE A 624 31.20 -23.39 55.61
N PRO A 625 30.02 -23.79 55.05
CA PRO A 625 28.75 -23.70 55.74
C PRO A 625 28.75 -24.48 57.07
N ARG A 626 28.26 -23.84 58.11
CA ARG A 626 28.08 -24.45 59.41
C ARG A 626 26.84 -25.33 59.42
N LYS A 627 27.02 -26.65 59.44
CA LYS A 627 25.96 -27.65 59.58
C LYS A 627 26.37 -28.57 60.72
N GLU A 628 25.63 -28.51 61.80
CA GLU A 628 25.82 -29.39 62.99
C GLU A 628 25.34 -30.79 62.62
N SER A 629 26.02 -31.83 63.22
CA SER A 629 25.76 -33.24 62.96
C SER A 629 24.50 -33.71 63.71
#